data_45300c383dfe9902129b2febdec3beba
#
_entry.id   45300c383dfe9902129b2febdec3beba
#
_cell.length_a   1.000
_cell.length_b   1.000
_cell.length_c   1.000
_cell.angle_alpha   90.00
_cell.angle_beta   90.00
_cell.angle_gamma   90.00
#
_symmetry.space_group_name_H-M   'P 1'
#
loop_
_entity.id
_entity.type
_entity.pdbx_description
1 polymer ?
#
loop_
_entity_poly.entity_id
_entity_poly.type
_entity_poly.pdbx_seq_one_letter_code
_entity_poly.pdbx_strand_id
1 'polypeptide(L)'
;MVSSLITHERIVTTVAKAKEVQPIAEKMITLAKKQDLHNLRRAAAVVRGDTTLSKLFDILGPRYEHREGGYTRVMKLAKPRSGDNAPMAVIEFVDRPGEIRAARPPSKFQKLALSNKVNGLESALRQMGIKPAEELVDEDELEELSATVEEGKQKDK
;
A
#
# COMPACT_ATOMS: atom_id res chain seq x y z
N MET A 1 1.11 12.79 -15.00
CA MET A 1 1.09 11.30 -14.88
C MET A 1 1.53 10.81 -13.49
N VAL A 2 2.68 11.22 -12.95
CA VAL A 2 3.08 10.82 -11.58
C VAL A 2 2.04 11.28 -10.56
N SER A 3 1.62 12.53 -10.59
CA SER A 3 0.55 13.03 -9.70
C SER A 3 -0.76 12.25 -9.86
N SER A 4 -1.18 11.95 -11.09
CA SER A 4 -2.38 11.13 -11.34
C SER A 4 -2.23 9.70 -10.80
N LEU A 5 -1.02 9.12 -10.90
CA LEU A 5 -0.74 7.80 -10.32
C LEU A 5 -0.84 7.82 -8.79
N ILE A 6 -0.33 8.87 -8.12
CA ILE A 6 -0.43 9.04 -6.67
C ILE A 6 -1.91 9.22 -6.27
N THR A 7 -2.68 10.04 -6.99
CA THR A 7 -4.08 10.31 -6.68
C THR A 7 -4.94 9.05 -6.81
N HIS A 8 -4.85 8.34 -7.93
CA HIS A 8 -5.71 7.20 -8.27
C HIS A 8 -5.12 5.85 -7.87
N GLU A 9 -3.83 5.79 -7.53
CA GLU A 9 -3.04 4.59 -7.22
C GLU A 9 -2.96 3.56 -8.37
N ARG A 10 -3.72 3.75 -9.44
CA ARG A 10 -3.73 2.95 -10.66
C ARG A 10 -4.12 3.83 -11.84
N ILE A 11 -3.36 3.74 -12.93
CA ILE A 11 -3.70 4.41 -14.18
C ILE A 11 -3.45 3.48 -15.37
N VAL A 12 -4.21 3.69 -16.43
CA VAL A 12 -4.03 3.01 -17.72
C VAL A 12 -3.32 3.95 -18.67
N THR A 13 -2.24 3.48 -19.30
CA THR A 13 -1.45 4.28 -20.25
C THR A 13 -0.74 3.36 -21.26
N THR A 14 0.03 3.92 -22.17
CA THR A 14 0.85 3.10 -23.07
C THR A 14 2.04 2.49 -22.33
N VAL A 15 2.51 1.32 -22.81
CA VAL A 15 3.65 0.60 -22.20
C VAL A 15 4.89 1.47 -22.09
N ALA A 16 5.21 2.25 -23.12
CA ALA A 16 6.36 3.15 -23.10
C ALA A 16 6.25 4.20 -21.97
N LYS A 17 5.10 4.89 -21.89
CA LYS A 17 4.86 5.90 -20.84
C LYS A 17 4.83 5.28 -19.44
N ALA A 18 4.29 4.08 -19.29
CA ALA A 18 4.27 3.37 -18.00
C ALA A 18 5.70 3.08 -17.50
N LYS A 19 6.57 2.60 -18.39
CA LYS A 19 7.98 2.32 -18.08
C LYS A 19 8.77 3.58 -17.70
N GLU A 20 8.52 4.71 -18.33
CA GLU A 20 9.16 5.98 -18.00
C GLU A 20 8.65 6.57 -16.67
N VAL A 21 7.37 6.41 -16.38
CA VAL A 21 6.77 6.91 -15.13
C VAL A 21 7.19 6.06 -13.93
N GLN A 22 7.40 4.76 -14.12
CA GLN A 22 7.74 3.81 -13.07
C GLN A 22 8.93 4.26 -12.19
N PRO A 23 10.14 4.52 -12.73
CA PRO A 23 11.28 4.90 -11.90
C PRO A 23 11.08 6.25 -11.20
N ILE A 24 10.34 7.18 -11.82
CA ILE A 24 10.05 8.48 -11.21
C ILE A 24 9.11 8.29 -10.03
N ALA A 25 8.05 7.49 -10.19
CA ALA A 25 7.10 7.20 -9.11
C ALA A 25 7.78 6.49 -7.95
N GLU A 26 8.61 5.50 -8.20
CA GLU A 26 9.37 4.78 -7.16
C GLU A 26 10.33 5.71 -6.41
N LYS A 27 10.98 6.63 -7.12
CA LYS A 27 11.83 7.66 -6.49
C LYS A 27 11.03 8.58 -5.57
N MET A 28 9.78 8.94 -5.94
CA MET A 28 8.91 9.75 -5.07
C MET A 28 8.56 9.00 -3.78
N ILE A 29 8.26 7.71 -3.84
CA ILE A 29 8.04 6.88 -2.64
C ILE A 29 9.29 6.85 -1.76
N THR A 30 10.47 6.67 -2.35
CA THR A 30 11.73 6.66 -1.59
C THR A 30 12.00 7.99 -0.87
N LEU A 31 11.63 9.14 -1.49
CA LEU A 31 11.70 10.44 -0.84
C LEU A 31 10.68 10.56 0.31
N ALA A 32 9.46 10.09 0.09
CA ALA A 32 8.38 10.14 1.09
C ALA A 32 8.69 9.32 2.35
N LYS A 33 9.37 8.20 2.24
CA LYS A 33 9.78 7.36 3.38
C LYS A 33 10.68 8.10 4.38
N LYS A 34 11.48 9.06 3.91
CA LYS A 34 12.45 9.77 4.76
C LYS A 34 11.85 10.95 5.53
N GLN A 35 10.70 11.46 5.13
CA GLN A 35 9.91 12.54 5.77
C GLN A 35 10.69 13.82 6.12
N ASP A 36 11.84 14.09 5.45
CA ASP A 36 12.63 15.29 5.67
C ASP A 36 12.08 16.46 4.84
N LEU A 37 12.22 17.68 5.34
CA LEU A 37 11.86 18.92 4.63
C LEU A 37 12.58 19.04 3.27
N HIS A 38 13.85 18.61 3.20
CA HIS A 38 14.61 18.57 1.97
C HIS A 38 13.98 17.64 0.93
N ASN A 39 13.57 16.43 1.36
CA ASN A 39 12.91 15.46 0.50
C ASN A 39 11.50 15.91 0.09
N LEU A 40 10.77 16.61 0.96
CA LEU A 40 9.49 17.23 0.63
C LEU A 40 9.64 18.24 -0.51
N ARG A 41 10.62 19.16 -0.43
CA ARG A 41 10.89 20.14 -1.50
C ARG A 41 11.25 19.48 -2.82
N ARG A 42 12.02 18.41 -2.80
CA ARG A 42 12.38 17.63 -4.01
C ARG A 42 11.18 16.92 -4.61
N ALA A 43 10.30 16.36 -3.79
CA ALA A 43 9.07 15.73 -4.25
C ALA A 43 8.10 16.78 -4.82
N ALA A 44 7.94 17.94 -4.19
CA ALA A 44 7.09 19.05 -4.64
C ALA A 44 7.53 19.60 -6.02
N ALA A 45 8.80 19.50 -6.37
CA ALA A 45 9.28 19.88 -7.70
C ALA A 45 8.72 18.99 -8.82
N VAL A 46 8.34 17.76 -8.52
CA VAL A 46 7.84 16.77 -9.50
C VAL A 46 6.33 16.54 -9.38
N VAL A 47 5.85 16.42 -8.14
CA VAL A 47 4.43 16.16 -7.81
C VAL A 47 3.69 17.50 -7.75
N ARG A 48 2.63 17.62 -8.54
CA ARG A 48 1.80 18.83 -8.56
C ARG A 48 0.55 18.61 -7.73
N GLY A 49 0.19 19.61 -6.94
CA GLY A 49 -0.99 19.63 -6.06
C GLY A 49 -0.67 19.23 -4.61
N ASP A 50 -1.11 20.06 -3.67
CA ASP A 50 -0.82 19.90 -2.24
C ASP A 50 -1.48 18.64 -1.69
N THR A 51 -2.71 18.34 -2.09
CA THR A 51 -3.44 17.12 -1.69
C THR A 51 -2.73 15.84 -2.16
N THR A 52 -2.10 15.88 -3.35
CA THR A 52 -1.34 14.76 -3.89
C THR A 52 -0.02 14.58 -3.12
N LEU A 53 0.59 15.71 -2.73
CA LEU A 53 1.82 15.70 -1.94
C LEU A 53 1.54 15.17 -0.53
N SER A 54 0.47 15.63 0.14
CA SER A 54 0.04 15.10 1.44
C SER A 54 -0.25 13.59 1.35
N LYS A 55 -0.99 13.14 0.34
CA LYS A 55 -1.23 11.69 0.13
C LYS A 55 0.07 10.90 -0.02
N LEU A 56 1.06 11.47 -0.71
CA LEU A 56 2.36 10.82 -0.90
C LEU A 56 3.10 10.62 0.44
N PHE A 57 3.14 11.64 1.30
CA PHE A 57 3.90 11.60 2.56
C PHE A 57 3.11 10.95 3.70
N ASP A 58 1.81 11.20 3.81
CA ASP A 58 0.99 10.76 4.94
C ASP A 58 0.46 9.34 4.76
N ILE A 59 0.23 8.89 3.50
CA ILE A 59 -0.37 7.59 3.22
C ILE A 59 0.63 6.64 2.58
N LEU A 60 1.26 7.03 1.45
CA LEU A 60 2.11 6.13 0.69
C LEU A 60 3.49 5.93 1.36
N GLY A 61 4.06 6.96 1.98
CA GLY A 61 5.31 6.85 2.73
C GLY A 61 5.26 5.77 3.81
N PRO A 62 4.35 5.87 4.79
CA PRO A 62 4.15 4.87 5.84
C PRO A 62 3.79 3.49 5.30
N ARG A 63 2.92 3.39 4.27
CA ARG A 63 2.55 2.11 3.64
C ARG A 63 3.77 1.30 3.19
N TYR A 64 4.78 1.98 2.64
CA TYR A 64 5.98 1.35 2.10
C TYR A 64 7.21 1.43 3.00
N GLU A 65 7.07 1.83 4.26
CA GLU A 65 8.19 1.97 5.18
C GLU A 65 9.08 0.73 5.21
N HIS A 66 8.47 -0.45 5.24
CA HIS A 66 9.15 -1.74 5.34
C HIS A 66 9.50 -2.39 4.00
N ARG A 67 9.18 -1.75 2.87
CA ARG A 67 9.50 -2.26 1.54
C ARG A 67 10.72 -1.54 0.98
N GLU A 68 11.74 -2.28 0.53
CA GLU A 68 12.99 -1.70 0.04
C GLU A 68 12.99 -1.33 -1.45
N GLY A 69 11.89 -1.57 -2.17
CA GLY A 69 11.76 -1.24 -3.59
C GLY A 69 10.60 -1.97 -4.24
N GLY A 70 10.42 -1.76 -5.57
CA GLY A 70 9.35 -2.39 -6.31
C GLY A 70 7.97 -1.96 -5.81
N TYR A 71 7.79 -0.67 -5.57
CA TYR A 71 6.54 -0.09 -5.08
C TYR A 71 5.45 -0.05 -6.14
N THR A 72 5.84 -0.22 -7.40
CA THR A 72 4.93 -0.14 -8.54
C THR A 72 4.99 -1.38 -9.39
N ARG A 73 3.92 -1.64 -10.11
CA ARG A 73 3.79 -2.76 -11.05
C ARG A 73 3.25 -2.25 -12.37
N VAL A 74 3.84 -2.72 -13.47
CA VAL A 74 3.37 -2.47 -14.83
C VAL A 74 2.87 -3.79 -15.42
N MET A 75 1.59 -3.83 -15.80
CA MET A 75 0.97 -4.98 -16.44
C MET A 75 0.49 -4.59 -17.83
N LYS A 76 0.90 -5.35 -18.85
CA LYS A 76 0.46 -5.14 -20.22
C LYS A 76 -0.99 -5.60 -20.39
N LEU A 77 -1.79 -4.81 -21.08
CA LEU A 77 -3.13 -5.20 -21.51
C LEU A 77 -3.05 -6.03 -22.82
N ALA A 78 -3.96 -6.99 -22.93
CA ALA A 78 -4.04 -7.85 -24.11
C ALA A 78 -4.47 -7.09 -25.37
N LYS A 79 -5.37 -6.09 -25.20
CA LYS A 79 -5.89 -5.30 -26.32
C LYS A 79 -5.11 -3.98 -26.43
N PRO A 80 -4.59 -3.65 -27.61
CA PRO A 80 -4.02 -2.33 -27.89
C PRO A 80 -5.13 -1.27 -27.96
N ARG A 81 -4.74 0.00 -27.98
CA ARG A 81 -5.67 1.12 -28.08
C ARG A 81 -6.25 1.20 -29.52
N SER A 82 -7.58 1.36 -29.60
CA SER A 82 -8.24 1.60 -30.89
C SER A 82 -7.75 2.91 -31.51
N GLY A 83 -7.53 2.90 -32.79
CA GLY A 83 -7.08 4.05 -33.60
C GLY A 83 -5.60 3.96 -33.97
N ASP A 84 -4.69 3.98 -33.00
CA ASP A 84 -3.25 3.98 -33.26
C ASP A 84 -2.54 2.64 -32.96
N ASN A 85 -3.30 1.63 -32.54
CA ASN A 85 -2.79 0.30 -32.18
C ASN A 85 -1.64 0.31 -31.15
N ALA A 86 -1.56 1.37 -30.34
CA ALA A 86 -0.51 1.49 -29.32
C ALA A 86 -0.66 0.41 -28.23
N PRO A 87 0.43 -0.26 -27.81
CA PRO A 87 0.38 -1.25 -26.73
C PRO A 87 0.06 -0.54 -25.40
N MET A 88 -0.98 -1.01 -24.71
CA MET A 88 -1.47 -0.43 -23.46
C MET A 88 -0.95 -1.21 -22.25
N ALA A 89 -0.80 -0.51 -21.14
CA ALA A 89 -0.47 -1.10 -19.84
C ALA A 89 -1.20 -0.40 -18.71
N VAL A 90 -1.40 -1.13 -17.63
CA VAL A 90 -1.78 -0.61 -16.33
C VAL A 90 -0.53 -0.45 -15.49
N ILE A 91 -0.32 0.73 -14.91
CA ILE A 91 0.64 0.93 -13.84
C ILE A 91 -0.13 1.16 -12.54
N GLU A 92 0.23 0.42 -11.50
CA GLU A 92 -0.40 0.53 -10.18
C GLU A 92 0.64 0.48 -9.07
N PHE A 93 0.30 1.05 -7.92
CA PHE A 93 1.00 0.83 -6.67
C PHE A 93 0.63 -0.54 -6.11
N VAL A 94 1.60 -1.27 -5.57
CA VAL A 94 1.39 -2.56 -4.90
C VAL A 94 0.86 -2.36 -3.47
N ASP A 95 0.41 -3.43 -2.83
CA ASP A 95 -0.10 -3.43 -1.44
C ASP A 95 -1.27 -2.45 -1.23
N ARG A 96 -2.13 -2.30 -2.24
CA ARG A 96 -3.35 -1.52 -2.14
C ARG A 96 -4.58 -2.41 -2.06
N PRO A 97 -5.68 -1.98 -1.44
CA PRO A 97 -6.95 -2.70 -1.53
C PRO A 97 -7.40 -2.79 -3.00
N GLY A 98 -7.77 -3.99 -3.47
CA GLY A 98 -8.20 -4.23 -4.84
C GLY A 98 -7.08 -4.13 -5.88
N GLU A 99 -5.85 -4.48 -5.54
CA GLU A 99 -4.78 -4.66 -6.52
C GLU A 99 -5.12 -5.82 -7.50
N ILE A 100 -4.64 -5.73 -8.76
CA ILE A 100 -4.95 -6.73 -9.79
C ILE A 100 -4.31 -8.09 -9.46
N ARG A 101 -3.17 -8.06 -8.82
CA ARG A 101 -2.43 -9.26 -8.42
C ARG A 101 -1.76 -9.00 -7.08
N ALA A 102 -1.87 -9.94 -6.16
CA ALA A 102 -1.21 -9.86 -4.87
C ALA A 102 0.29 -9.58 -5.01
N ALA A 103 0.81 -8.67 -4.20
CA ALA A 103 2.22 -8.35 -4.16
C ALA A 103 3.03 -9.56 -3.70
N ARG A 104 4.31 -9.63 -4.12
CA ARG A 104 5.21 -10.64 -3.57
C ARG A 104 5.34 -10.42 -2.06
N PRO A 105 5.14 -11.45 -1.24
CA PRO A 105 5.28 -11.30 0.20
C PRO A 105 6.70 -10.80 0.56
N PRO A 106 6.84 -10.04 1.65
CA PRO A 106 8.14 -9.57 2.11
C PRO A 106 9.10 -10.73 2.36
N SER A 107 10.39 -10.50 2.18
CA SER A 107 11.42 -11.51 2.42
C SER A 107 11.40 -12.01 3.88
N LYS A 108 12.00 -13.20 4.15
CA LYS A 108 12.11 -13.72 5.52
C LYS A 108 12.75 -12.72 6.48
N PHE A 109 13.76 -11.97 6.03
CA PHE A 109 14.43 -10.94 6.83
C PHE A 109 13.52 -9.76 7.15
N GLN A 110 12.72 -9.30 6.19
CA GLN A 110 11.73 -8.23 6.40
C GLN A 110 10.62 -8.67 7.36
N LYS A 111 10.16 -9.92 7.26
CA LYS A 111 9.18 -10.48 8.21
C LYS A 111 9.74 -10.56 9.62
N LEU A 112 11.00 -10.99 9.76
CA LEU A 112 11.65 -11.08 11.07
C LEU A 112 11.86 -9.69 11.69
N ALA A 113 12.29 -8.71 10.90
CA ALA A 113 12.44 -7.31 11.35
C ALA A 113 11.10 -6.71 11.80
N LEU A 114 10.04 -6.97 11.04
CA LEU A 114 8.68 -6.54 11.39
C LEU A 114 8.19 -7.20 12.68
N SER A 115 8.37 -8.52 12.81
CA SER A 115 8.02 -9.26 14.03
C SER A 115 8.76 -8.73 15.25
N ASN A 116 10.07 -8.48 15.16
CA ASN A 116 10.84 -7.92 16.25
C ASN A 116 10.38 -6.50 16.64
N LYS A 117 9.96 -5.68 15.66
CA LYS A 117 9.41 -4.34 15.92
C LYS A 117 8.05 -4.42 16.62
N VAL A 118 7.18 -5.34 16.20
CA VAL A 118 5.88 -5.58 16.85
C VAL A 118 6.07 -6.06 18.29
N ASN A 119 6.89 -7.07 18.51
CA ASN A 119 7.20 -7.60 19.85
C ASN A 119 7.81 -6.52 20.76
N GLY A 120 8.65 -5.63 20.19
CA GLY A 120 9.22 -4.50 20.92
C GLY A 120 8.14 -3.48 21.34
N LEU A 121 7.17 -3.18 20.47
CA LEU A 121 6.05 -2.30 20.75
C LEU A 121 5.10 -2.91 21.80
N GLU A 122 4.79 -4.19 21.68
CA GLU A 122 3.95 -4.89 22.67
C GLU A 122 4.60 -4.90 24.06
N SER A 123 5.92 -5.12 24.13
CA SER A 123 6.63 -5.06 25.40
C SER A 123 6.62 -3.66 26.02
N ALA A 124 6.75 -2.61 25.19
CA ALA A 124 6.67 -1.24 25.63
C ALA A 124 5.25 -0.87 26.11
N LEU A 125 4.21 -1.31 25.40
CA LEU A 125 2.81 -1.09 25.80
C LEU A 125 2.48 -1.78 27.12
N ARG A 126 2.98 -3.01 27.33
CA ARG A 126 2.84 -3.73 28.62
C ARG A 126 3.52 -2.99 29.78
N GLN A 127 4.71 -2.39 29.53
CA GLN A 127 5.40 -1.58 30.55
C GLN A 127 4.62 -0.31 30.91
N MET A 128 3.88 0.27 29.95
CA MET A 128 2.99 1.40 30.16
C MET A 128 1.64 1.04 30.78
N GLY A 129 1.38 -0.25 31.04
CA GLY A 129 0.11 -0.74 31.59
C GLY A 129 -1.04 -0.77 30.59
N ILE A 130 -0.75 -0.65 29.29
CA ILE A 130 -1.73 -0.73 28.21
C ILE A 130 -1.79 -2.18 27.74
N LYS A 131 -2.95 -2.82 27.89
CA LYS A 131 -3.17 -4.19 27.40
C LYS A 131 -3.26 -4.20 25.88
N PRO A 132 -2.67 -5.20 25.18
CA PRO A 132 -2.86 -5.39 23.76
C PRO A 132 -4.34 -5.64 23.42
N ALA A 133 -4.76 -5.24 22.22
CA ALA A 133 -6.16 -5.35 21.81
C ALA A 133 -6.72 -6.79 21.83
N GLU A 134 -5.86 -7.79 21.75
CA GLU A 134 -6.24 -9.21 21.82
C GLU A 134 -6.72 -9.63 23.22
N GLU A 135 -6.28 -8.94 24.30
CA GLU A 135 -6.75 -9.19 25.68
C GLU A 135 -8.00 -8.37 26.04
N LEU A 136 -8.47 -7.49 25.14
CA LEU A 136 -9.66 -6.63 25.34
C LEU A 136 -10.94 -7.24 24.75
N VAL A 137 -10.82 -8.33 24.01
CA VAL A 137 -11.98 -9.08 23.50
C VAL A 137 -12.17 -10.23 24.46
N ASP A 138 -13.17 -10.14 25.33
CA ASP A 138 -13.55 -11.22 26.23
C ASP A 138 -13.93 -12.44 25.39
N GLU A 139 -13.44 -13.62 25.78
CA GLU A 139 -13.69 -14.89 25.06
C GLU A 139 -15.21 -15.16 24.91
N ASP A 140 -16.02 -14.64 25.82
CA ASP A 140 -17.48 -14.72 25.82
C ASP A 140 -18.10 -13.95 24.64
N GLU A 141 -17.57 -12.76 24.25
CA GLU A 141 -18.06 -12.00 23.09
C GLU A 141 -17.70 -12.68 21.76
N LEU A 142 -16.59 -13.41 21.69
CA LEU A 142 -16.21 -14.19 20.50
C LEU A 142 -17.09 -15.42 20.32
N GLU A 143 -17.55 -16.07 21.39
CA GLU A 143 -18.50 -17.18 21.32
C GLU A 143 -19.90 -16.70 20.88
N GLU A 144 -20.40 -15.56 21.37
CA GLU A 144 -21.68 -15.01 20.93
C GLU A 144 -21.66 -14.59 19.45
N LEU A 145 -20.58 -13.98 18.98
CA LEU A 145 -20.41 -13.62 17.57
C LEU A 145 -20.31 -14.85 16.66
N SER A 146 -19.67 -15.93 17.13
CA SER A 146 -19.58 -17.17 16.36
C SER A 146 -20.94 -17.88 16.29
N ALA A 147 -21.73 -17.89 17.36
CA ALA A 147 -23.06 -18.49 17.43
C ALA A 147 -24.05 -17.77 16.51
N THR A 148 -24.02 -16.43 16.45
CA THR A 148 -24.91 -15.65 15.56
C THR A 148 -24.58 -15.83 14.08
N VAL A 149 -23.33 -16.11 13.71
CA VAL A 149 -22.90 -16.40 12.32
C VAL A 149 -23.36 -17.79 11.89
N GLU A 150 -23.40 -18.79 12.79
CA GLU A 150 -23.91 -20.12 12.48
C GLU A 150 -25.41 -20.19 12.35
N GLU A 151 -26.18 -19.45 13.17
CA GLU A 151 -27.64 -19.34 13.02
C GLU A 151 -28.07 -18.67 11.70
N GLY A 152 -27.30 -17.69 11.23
CA GLY A 152 -27.56 -17.02 9.93
C GLY A 152 -27.39 -17.97 8.74
N LYS A 153 -26.51 -18.96 8.80
CA LYS A 153 -26.29 -19.94 7.72
C LYS A 153 -27.33 -21.05 7.64
N GLN A 154 -28.13 -21.27 8.66
CA GLN A 154 -29.20 -22.29 8.67
C GLN A 154 -30.55 -21.76 8.15
N LYS A 155 -30.72 -20.44 8.00
CA LYS A 155 -31.99 -19.85 7.50
C LYS A 155 -32.03 -19.66 5.98
N ASP A 156 -30.89 -19.83 5.29
CA ASP A 156 -30.79 -19.69 3.83
C ASP A 156 -30.63 -21.03 3.09
N LYS A 157 -31.16 -22.11 3.66
CA LYS A 157 -31.21 -23.44 2.98
C LYS A 157 -32.63 -23.91 2.76
#